data_a70482f2ed75af3e631fe14325fb8c92
#
_entry.id   a70482f2ed75af3e631fe14325fb8c92
#
_cell.length_a   1.000
_cell.length_b   1.000
_cell.length_c   1.000
_cell.angle_alpha   90.00
_cell.angle_beta   90.00
_cell.angle_gamma   90.00
#
_symmetry.space_group_name_H-M   'P 1'
#
loop_
_entity.id
_entity.type
_entity.pdbx_description
1 polymer ?
#
loop_
_entity_poly.entity_id
_entity_poly.type
_entity_poly.pdbx_seq_one_letter_code
_entity_poly.pdbx_strand_id
1 'polypeptide(L)'
;MRLGFLGLGIMGYPMARHLLEAGNEVALWSNTAAKAVALAEGRPGAKVCSTPAQVAANSEIVLLCVGDTAMSEQVTFGKHGLIEGLKAGAIVADCSTIAPSYARAAAARLKEKGVDFMDAPCTGSKAGAETGTLTFMSGADPEIYEKVKPCLEAMGKLLYYCGGVGMGLNAKLSQNLILCNLL
;
A
#
# COMPACT_ATOMS: atom_id res chain seq x y z
N MET A 1 -11.02 -8.83 -6.78
CA MET A 1 -9.66 -9.30 -6.44
C MET A 1 -9.58 -9.55 -4.93
N ARG A 2 -8.64 -10.38 -4.50
CA ARG A 2 -8.36 -10.58 -3.07
C ARG A 2 -7.19 -9.68 -2.67
N LEU A 3 -7.49 -8.61 -1.98
CA LEU A 3 -6.55 -7.58 -1.59
C LEU A 3 -6.26 -7.63 -0.09
N GLY A 4 -5.09 -7.15 0.31
CA GLY A 4 -4.76 -6.83 1.68
C GLY A 4 -4.56 -5.33 1.84
N PHE A 5 -4.93 -4.78 2.99
CA PHE A 5 -4.62 -3.39 3.30
C PHE A 5 -4.13 -3.24 4.75
N LEU A 6 -2.94 -2.67 4.90
CA LEU A 6 -2.32 -2.41 6.20
C LEU A 6 -2.15 -0.91 6.43
N GLY A 7 -2.48 -0.46 7.65
CA GLY A 7 -2.32 0.93 8.02
C GLY A 7 -3.57 1.77 7.78
N LEU A 8 -4.56 1.67 8.67
CA LEU A 8 -5.82 2.41 8.61
C LEU A 8 -5.70 3.76 9.35
N GLY A 9 -4.71 4.56 8.94
CA GLY A 9 -4.53 5.94 9.38
C GLY A 9 -5.46 6.91 8.64
N ILE A 10 -5.12 8.22 8.70
CA ILE A 10 -5.89 9.29 8.04
C ILE A 10 -6.02 9.06 6.53
N MET A 11 -4.95 8.56 5.90
CA MET A 11 -4.93 8.25 4.48
C MET A 11 -5.45 6.84 4.19
N GLY A 12 -4.93 5.84 4.89
CA GLY A 12 -5.20 4.43 4.56
C GLY A 12 -6.63 3.98 4.85
N TYR A 13 -7.33 4.55 5.83
CA TYR A 13 -8.73 4.20 6.08
C TYR A 13 -9.65 4.50 4.88
N PRO A 14 -9.68 5.73 4.34
CA PRO A 14 -10.48 6.00 3.13
C PRO A 14 -9.95 5.26 1.90
N MET A 15 -8.65 5.03 1.75
CA MET A 15 -8.09 4.24 0.65
C MET A 15 -8.64 2.80 0.67
N ALA A 16 -8.58 2.12 1.81
CA ALA A 16 -9.12 0.77 1.97
C ALA A 16 -10.66 0.72 1.76
N ARG A 17 -11.38 1.76 2.17
CA ARG A 17 -12.80 1.91 1.91
C ARG A 17 -13.10 1.92 0.41
N HIS A 18 -12.38 2.71 -0.38
CA HIS A 18 -12.56 2.77 -1.83
C HIS A 18 -12.31 1.42 -2.51
N LEU A 19 -11.32 0.65 -2.04
CA LEU A 19 -11.09 -0.70 -2.55
C LEU A 19 -12.28 -1.64 -2.29
N LEU A 20 -12.90 -1.54 -1.11
CA LEU A 20 -14.12 -2.29 -0.77
C LEU A 20 -15.32 -1.84 -1.62
N GLU A 21 -15.51 -0.54 -1.78
CA GLU A 21 -16.57 0.07 -2.60
C GLU A 21 -16.44 -0.29 -4.09
N ALA A 22 -15.21 -0.54 -4.57
CA ALA A 22 -14.94 -1.08 -5.90
C ALA A 22 -15.22 -2.59 -6.04
N GLY A 23 -15.80 -3.25 -5.02
CA GLY A 23 -16.23 -4.64 -5.07
C GLY A 23 -15.10 -5.66 -4.83
N ASN A 24 -13.99 -5.26 -4.23
CA ASN A 24 -12.92 -6.19 -3.88
C ASN A 24 -13.16 -6.86 -2.52
N GLU A 25 -12.60 -8.05 -2.34
CA GLU A 25 -12.42 -8.66 -1.02
C GLU A 25 -11.14 -8.07 -0.41
N VAL A 26 -11.23 -7.46 0.78
CA VAL A 26 -10.09 -6.77 1.41
C VAL A 26 -9.84 -7.32 2.81
N ALA A 27 -8.69 -7.96 3.00
CA ALA A 27 -8.18 -8.32 4.31
C ALA A 27 -7.55 -7.07 4.96
N LEU A 28 -8.01 -6.70 6.15
CA LEU A 28 -7.69 -5.45 6.83
C LEU A 28 -6.88 -5.68 8.09
N TRP A 29 -5.84 -4.87 8.27
CA TRP A 29 -5.11 -4.82 9.53
C TRP A 29 -4.68 -3.39 9.89
N SER A 30 -4.67 -3.10 11.18
CA SER A 30 -4.16 -1.86 11.74
C SER A 30 -3.63 -2.09 13.16
N ASN A 31 -2.60 -1.34 13.57
CA ASN A 31 -2.15 -1.31 14.96
C ASN A 31 -3.29 -0.99 15.95
N THR A 32 -4.26 -0.20 15.51
CA THR A 32 -5.50 0.05 16.24
C THR A 32 -6.60 -0.84 15.66
N ALA A 33 -6.76 -2.04 16.21
CA ALA A 33 -7.71 -3.05 15.71
C ALA A 33 -9.14 -2.52 15.53
N ALA A 34 -9.61 -1.63 16.43
CA ALA A 34 -10.92 -1.00 16.33
C ALA A 34 -11.18 -0.29 14.99
N LYS A 35 -10.14 0.24 14.32
CA LYS A 35 -10.29 0.88 13.00
C LYS A 35 -10.61 -0.14 11.91
N ALA A 36 -10.01 -1.33 11.97
CA ALA A 36 -10.30 -2.39 11.01
C ALA A 36 -11.72 -2.94 11.21
N VAL A 37 -12.13 -3.10 12.47
CA VAL A 37 -13.50 -3.52 12.82
C VAL A 37 -14.52 -2.49 12.32
N ALA A 38 -14.32 -1.21 12.62
CA ALA A 38 -15.22 -0.13 12.17
C ALA A 38 -15.31 -0.04 10.64
N LEU A 39 -14.19 -0.26 9.94
CA LEU A 39 -14.20 -0.26 8.47
C LEU A 39 -14.93 -1.48 7.91
N ALA A 40 -14.85 -2.62 8.56
CA ALA A 40 -15.49 -3.86 8.11
C ALA A 40 -17.01 -3.87 8.38
N GLU A 41 -17.51 -3.05 9.30
CA GLU A 41 -18.92 -3.01 9.66
C GLU A 41 -19.81 -2.67 8.45
N GLY A 42 -20.78 -3.55 8.16
CA GLY A 42 -21.68 -3.42 7.03
C GLY A 42 -21.04 -3.65 5.65
N ARG A 43 -19.79 -4.15 5.58
CA ARG A 43 -19.07 -4.42 4.32
C ARG A 43 -18.68 -5.89 4.19
N PRO A 44 -19.50 -6.72 3.51
CA PRO A 44 -19.28 -8.18 3.45
C PRO A 44 -17.95 -8.58 2.77
N GLY A 45 -17.37 -7.72 1.94
CA GLY A 45 -16.04 -7.95 1.34
C GLY A 45 -14.86 -7.70 2.27
N ALA A 46 -15.10 -7.17 3.47
CA ALA A 46 -14.04 -6.86 4.43
C ALA A 46 -13.78 -8.02 5.38
N LYS A 47 -12.49 -8.37 5.58
CA LYS A 47 -12.03 -9.38 6.53
C LYS A 47 -11.04 -8.77 7.50
N VAL A 48 -11.37 -8.69 8.78
CA VAL A 48 -10.44 -8.22 9.82
C VAL A 48 -9.44 -9.33 10.15
N CYS A 49 -8.16 -8.98 10.15
CA CYS A 49 -7.05 -9.86 10.49
C CYS A 49 -6.35 -9.36 11.77
N SER A 50 -5.81 -10.27 12.56
CA SER A 50 -5.11 -9.95 13.81
C SER A 50 -3.60 -9.69 13.60
N THR A 51 -3.03 -10.10 12.46
CA THR A 51 -1.61 -9.89 12.13
C THR A 51 -1.43 -9.53 10.66
N PRO A 52 -0.34 -8.83 10.30
CA PRO A 52 0.07 -8.64 8.90
C PRO A 52 0.20 -9.96 8.13
N ALA A 53 0.77 -10.99 8.74
CA ALA A 53 0.89 -12.32 8.13
C ALA A 53 -0.47 -12.92 7.71
N GLN A 54 -1.50 -12.72 8.51
CA GLN A 54 -2.86 -13.17 8.15
C GLN A 54 -3.44 -12.37 6.98
N VAL A 55 -3.15 -11.07 6.88
CA VAL A 55 -3.52 -10.28 5.69
C VAL A 55 -2.86 -10.87 4.46
N ALA A 56 -1.55 -11.09 4.50
CA ALA A 56 -0.78 -11.65 3.40
C ALA A 56 -1.30 -13.02 2.95
N ALA A 57 -1.60 -13.91 3.89
CA ALA A 57 -2.11 -15.25 3.58
C ALA A 57 -3.45 -15.26 2.84
N ASN A 58 -4.23 -14.17 2.93
CA ASN A 58 -5.55 -14.02 2.30
C ASN A 58 -5.55 -13.14 1.04
N SER A 59 -4.38 -12.67 0.58
CA SER A 59 -4.30 -11.63 -0.44
C SER A 59 -3.38 -12.03 -1.59
N GLU A 60 -3.69 -11.56 -2.78
CA GLU A 60 -2.84 -11.63 -3.98
C GLU A 60 -2.00 -10.33 -4.11
N ILE A 61 -2.59 -9.20 -3.76
CA ILE A 61 -1.92 -7.90 -3.70
C ILE A 61 -2.15 -7.32 -2.31
N VAL A 62 -1.07 -6.90 -1.67
CA VAL A 62 -1.11 -6.27 -0.34
C VAL A 62 -0.68 -4.82 -0.48
N LEU A 63 -1.55 -3.90 -0.07
CA LEU A 63 -1.27 -2.47 -0.04
C LEU A 63 -0.91 -2.02 1.38
N LEU A 64 0.08 -1.14 1.49
CA LEU A 64 0.56 -0.56 2.74
C LEU A 64 0.34 0.95 2.72
N CYS A 65 -0.10 1.53 3.84
CA CYS A 65 -0.10 2.98 4.04
C CYS A 65 0.21 3.27 5.51
N VAL A 66 1.48 3.29 5.85
CA VAL A 66 2.01 3.45 7.21
C VAL A 66 2.80 4.75 7.36
N GLY A 67 3.22 5.09 8.57
CA GLY A 67 3.75 6.41 8.89
C GLY A 67 5.16 6.69 8.37
N ASP A 68 6.03 5.69 8.35
CA ASP A 68 7.45 5.86 8.03
C ASP A 68 8.12 4.54 7.60
N THR A 69 9.42 4.63 7.29
CA THR A 69 10.25 3.49 6.87
C THR A 69 10.32 2.39 7.94
N ALA A 70 10.46 2.77 9.22
CA ALA A 70 10.57 1.80 10.31
C ALA A 70 9.28 1.00 10.48
N MET A 71 8.13 1.66 10.35
CA MET A 71 6.83 0.99 10.37
C MET A 71 6.64 0.07 9.16
N SER A 72 7.06 0.47 7.96
CA SER A 72 7.01 -0.39 6.78
C SER A 72 7.88 -1.63 6.95
N GLU A 73 9.12 -1.47 7.46
CA GLU A 73 10.01 -2.59 7.81
C GLU A 73 9.36 -3.53 8.82
N GLN A 74 8.80 -2.96 9.90
CA GLN A 74 8.18 -3.75 10.99
C GLN A 74 6.99 -4.57 10.50
N VAL A 75 6.08 -3.98 9.72
CA VAL A 75 4.88 -4.70 9.25
C VAL A 75 5.20 -5.68 8.13
N THR A 76 6.27 -5.45 7.38
CA THR A 76 6.67 -6.35 6.28
C THR A 76 7.53 -7.50 6.78
N PHE A 77 8.56 -7.23 7.59
CA PHE A 77 9.60 -8.20 7.95
C PHE A 77 9.69 -8.50 9.45
N GLY A 78 8.98 -7.78 10.29
CA GLY A 78 8.95 -8.01 11.74
C GLY A 78 8.22 -9.31 12.11
N LYS A 79 8.17 -9.60 13.41
CA LYS A 79 7.42 -10.75 13.94
C LYS A 79 5.94 -10.67 13.53
N HIS A 80 5.41 -11.75 12.97
CA HIS A 80 4.07 -11.83 12.37
C HIS A 80 3.86 -10.83 11.22
N GLY A 81 4.96 -10.39 10.58
CA GLY A 81 4.96 -9.52 9.42
C GLY A 81 4.45 -10.21 8.15
N LEU A 82 4.25 -9.41 7.11
CA LEU A 82 3.74 -9.90 5.81
C LEU A 82 4.55 -11.09 5.28
N ILE A 83 5.88 -11.05 5.45
CA ILE A 83 6.81 -12.05 4.94
C ILE A 83 6.47 -13.48 5.39
N GLU A 84 5.84 -13.65 6.57
CA GLU A 84 5.46 -14.96 7.09
C GLU A 84 4.23 -15.54 6.36
N GLY A 85 3.35 -14.68 5.81
CA GLY A 85 2.11 -15.10 5.15
C GLY A 85 2.12 -14.98 3.63
N LEU A 86 3.06 -14.25 3.04
CA LEU A 86 3.16 -14.02 1.60
C LEU A 86 3.49 -15.32 0.86
N LYS A 87 2.83 -15.52 -0.27
CA LYS A 87 3.05 -16.64 -1.20
C LYS A 87 3.78 -16.15 -2.45
N ALA A 88 4.52 -17.04 -3.11
CA ALA A 88 5.11 -16.72 -4.40
C ALA A 88 4.04 -16.24 -5.41
N GLY A 89 4.37 -15.22 -6.19
CA GLY A 89 3.46 -14.54 -7.11
C GLY A 89 2.61 -13.44 -6.47
N ALA A 90 2.64 -13.26 -5.14
CA ALA A 90 2.00 -12.11 -4.50
C ALA A 90 2.76 -10.81 -4.78
N ILE A 91 2.05 -9.68 -4.65
CA ILE A 91 2.62 -8.34 -4.85
C ILE A 91 2.42 -7.52 -3.57
N VAL A 92 3.46 -6.81 -3.14
CA VAL A 92 3.38 -5.80 -2.08
C VAL A 92 3.50 -4.41 -2.72
N ALA A 93 2.48 -3.58 -2.55
CA ALA A 93 2.44 -2.19 -3.03
C ALA A 93 2.48 -1.23 -1.83
N ASP A 94 3.61 -0.58 -1.60
CA ASP A 94 3.76 0.35 -0.49
C ASP A 94 3.41 1.79 -0.90
N CYS A 95 2.26 2.27 -0.43
CA CYS A 95 1.78 3.64 -0.66
C CYS A 95 2.33 4.65 0.37
N SER A 96 3.17 4.20 1.29
CA SER A 96 3.79 5.05 2.30
C SER A 96 4.89 5.92 1.70
N THR A 97 5.17 7.06 2.32
CA THR A 97 6.35 7.88 1.99
C THR A 97 7.54 7.40 2.83
N ILE A 98 8.36 6.55 2.23
CA ILE A 98 9.49 5.85 2.86
C ILE A 98 10.80 6.16 2.13
N ALA A 99 11.92 5.68 2.65
CA ALA A 99 13.22 5.85 2.01
C ALA A 99 13.30 5.01 0.71
N PRO A 100 13.71 5.58 -0.44
CA PRO A 100 13.89 4.83 -1.68
C PRO A 100 14.92 3.70 -1.59
N SER A 101 15.93 3.86 -0.74
CA SER A 101 16.92 2.81 -0.45
C SER A 101 16.29 1.61 0.24
N TYR A 102 15.40 1.85 1.20
CA TYR A 102 14.64 0.79 1.84
C TYR A 102 13.71 0.08 0.85
N ALA A 103 12.98 0.81 0.02
CA ALA A 103 12.09 0.20 -0.99
C ALA A 103 12.85 -0.78 -1.89
N ARG A 104 14.05 -0.41 -2.36
CA ARG A 104 14.90 -1.32 -3.15
C ARG A 104 15.39 -2.53 -2.35
N ALA A 105 15.77 -2.33 -1.09
CA ALA A 105 16.19 -3.44 -0.23
C ALA A 105 15.02 -4.39 0.09
N ALA A 106 13.82 -3.85 0.36
CA ALA A 106 12.61 -4.62 0.58
C ALA A 106 12.23 -5.45 -0.66
N ALA A 107 12.29 -4.84 -1.85
CA ALA A 107 12.04 -5.52 -3.12
C ALA A 107 13.00 -6.70 -3.32
N ALA A 108 14.31 -6.53 -3.07
CA ALA A 108 15.28 -7.60 -3.20
C ALA A 108 14.97 -8.77 -2.24
N ARG A 109 14.68 -8.48 -0.97
CA ARG A 109 14.34 -9.50 0.05
C ARG A 109 13.03 -10.24 -0.27
N LEU A 110 12.02 -9.53 -0.76
CA LEU A 110 10.73 -10.13 -1.15
C LEU A 110 10.90 -11.02 -2.40
N LYS A 111 11.75 -10.62 -3.33
CA LYS A 111 12.04 -11.38 -4.55
C LYS A 111 12.63 -12.76 -4.27
N GLU A 112 13.40 -12.91 -3.17
CA GLU A 112 13.92 -14.22 -2.72
C GLU A 112 12.80 -15.24 -2.41
N LYS A 113 11.60 -14.73 -2.07
CA LYS A 113 10.37 -15.53 -1.90
C LYS A 113 9.46 -15.58 -3.13
N GLY A 114 9.90 -15.04 -4.26
CA GLY A 114 9.09 -14.95 -5.45
C GLY A 114 7.93 -13.92 -5.31
N VAL A 115 8.08 -12.93 -4.43
CA VAL A 115 7.11 -11.86 -4.21
C VAL A 115 7.63 -10.59 -4.87
N ASP A 116 6.75 -9.90 -5.60
CA ASP A 116 7.10 -8.64 -6.25
C ASP A 116 6.78 -7.44 -5.36
N PHE A 117 7.48 -6.34 -5.60
CA PHE A 117 7.31 -5.10 -4.83
C PHE A 117 7.12 -3.90 -5.74
N MET A 118 6.30 -2.97 -5.30
CA MET A 118 6.04 -1.68 -5.93
C MET A 118 6.01 -0.58 -4.86
N ASP A 119 6.72 0.51 -5.07
CA ASP A 119 6.47 1.75 -4.34
C ASP A 119 5.44 2.59 -5.08
N ALA A 120 4.42 3.04 -4.35
CA ALA A 120 3.31 3.81 -4.90
C ALA A 120 2.90 4.96 -3.97
N PRO A 121 3.84 5.82 -3.54
CA PRO A 121 3.49 6.97 -2.71
C PRO A 121 2.46 7.86 -3.41
N CYS A 122 1.64 8.52 -2.59
CA CYS A 122 0.56 9.36 -3.10
C CYS A 122 0.64 10.81 -2.62
N THR A 123 -0.07 11.68 -3.32
CA THR A 123 -0.34 13.06 -2.93
C THR A 123 -1.82 13.38 -3.11
N GLY A 124 -2.33 14.42 -2.40
CA GLY A 124 -3.74 14.81 -2.41
C GLY A 124 -4.32 15.00 -1.00
N SER A 125 -3.51 14.77 0.03
CA SER A 125 -3.90 14.91 1.45
C SER A 125 -5.11 14.06 1.86
N LYS A 126 -5.64 14.31 3.06
CA LYS A 126 -6.86 13.66 3.57
C LYS A 126 -8.04 13.82 2.61
N ALA A 127 -8.22 15.02 2.06
CA ALA A 127 -9.34 15.30 1.14
C ALA A 127 -9.27 14.43 -0.12
N GLY A 128 -8.09 14.30 -0.73
CA GLY A 128 -7.90 13.43 -1.90
C GLY A 128 -8.12 11.95 -1.57
N ALA A 129 -7.72 11.51 -0.37
CA ALA A 129 -7.97 10.14 0.06
C ALA A 129 -9.47 9.88 0.29
N GLU A 130 -10.18 10.81 0.92
CA GLU A 130 -11.62 10.69 1.18
C GLU A 130 -12.46 10.67 -0.10
N THR A 131 -12.07 11.45 -1.11
CA THR A 131 -12.79 11.54 -2.39
C THR A 131 -12.33 10.57 -3.47
N GLY A 132 -11.30 9.75 -3.22
CA GLY A 132 -10.75 8.83 -4.21
C GLY A 132 -10.06 9.56 -5.37
N THR A 133 -9.47 10.72 -5.12
CA THR A 133 -8.83 11.56 -6.14
C THR A 133 -7.34 11.72 -5.93
N LEU A 134 -6.70 10.77 -5.25
CA LEU A 134 -5.26 10.78 -5.03
C LEU A 134 -4.49 10.77 -6.35
N THR A 135 -3.30 11.32 -6.31
CA THR A 135 -2.29 11.15 -7.36
C THR A 135 -1.24 10.17 -6.86
N PHE A 136 -1.01 9.09 -7.59
CA PHE A 136 0.02 8.10 -7.27
C PHE A 136 1.24 8.28 -8.17
N MET A 137 2.42 8.08 -7.60
CA MET A 137 3.71 8.04 -8.28
C MET A 137 4.30 6.65 -8.08
N SER A 138 4.38 5.86 -9.12
CA SER A 138 4.62 4.42 -9.02
C SER A 138 5.97 4.01 -9.56
N GLY A 139 6.69 3.20 -8.77
CA GLY A 139 7.96 2.59 -9.15
C GLY A 139 7.89 1.06 -9.03
N ALA A 140 7.98 0.35 -10.15
CA ALA A 140 7.93 -1.11 -10.22
C ALA A 140 8.41 -1.60 -11.60
N ASP A 141 8.53 -2.91 -11.78
CA ASP A 141 8.55 -3.50 -13.12
C ASP A 141 7.21 -3.21 -13.83
N PRO A 142 7.21 -2.94 -15.15
CA PRO A 142 6.00 -2.53 -15.88
C PRO A 142 4.83 -3.51 -15.74
N GLU A 143 5.10 -4.82 -15.76
CA GLU A 143 4.07 -5.85 -15.61
C GLU A 143 3.42 -5.83 -14.20
N ILE A 144 4.20 -5.50 -13.17
CA ILE A 144 3.71 -5.38 -11.80
C ILE A 144 2.86 -4.12 -11.66
N TYR A 145 3.30 -2.99 -12.27
CA TYR A 145 2.51 -1.77 -12.32
C TYR A 145 1.12 -2.02 -12.93
N GLU A 146 1.04 -2.68 -14.08
CA GLU A 146 -0.26 -2.95 -14.73
C GLU A 146 -1.17 -3.85 -13.90
N LYS A 147 -0.63 -4.82 -13.13
CA LYS A 147 -1.41 -5.66 -12.21
C LYS A 147 -1.98 -4.87 -11.02
N VAL A 148 -1.23 -3.90 -10.50
CA VAL A 148 -1.65 -3.10 -9.33
C VAL A 148 -2.50 -1.90 -9.72
N LYS A 149 -2.36 -1.40 -10.94
CA LYS A 149 -3.03 -0.21 -11.46
C LYS A 149 -4.54 -0.15 -11.18
N PRO A 150 -5.33 -1.22 -11.35
CA PRO A 150 -6.77 -1.17 -11.01
C PRO A 150 -7.04 -0.86 -9.53
N CYS A 151 -6.14 -1.28 -8.63
CA CYS A 151 -6.25 -0.93 -7.20
C CYS A 151 -5.99 0.57 -6.98
N LEU A 152 -5.01 1.14 -7.69
CA LEU A 152 -4.70 2.56 -7.60
C LEU A 152 -5.82 3.43 -8.20
N GLU A 153 -6.42 2.99 -9.32
CA GLU A 153 -7.55 3.66 -9.97
C GLU A 153 -8.79 3.74 -9.07
N ALA A 154 -9.00 2.75 -8.20
CA ALA A 154 -10.08 2.79 -7.21
C ALA A 154 -9.86 3.88 -6.13
N MET A 155 -8.62 4.31 -5.88
CA MET A 155 -8.25 5.23 -4.82
C MET A 155 -7.78 6.61 -5.32
N GLY A 156 -7.50 6.72 -6.61
CA GLY A 156 -6.89 7.91 -7.20
C GLY A 156 -7.35 8.22 -8.61
N LYS A 157 -7.08 9.44 -9.05
CA LYS A 157 -7.47 9.95 -10.36
C LYS A 157 -6.29 10.07 -11.33
N LEU A 158 -5.09 10.34 -10.80
CA LEU A 158 -3.89 10.51 -11.61
C LEU A 158 -2.85 9.45 -11.20
N LEU A 159 -2.37 8.69 -12.16
CA LEU A 159 -1.40 7.62 -11.95
C LEU A 159 -0.19 7.87 -12.84
N TYR A 160 0.97 8.06 -12.21
CA TYR A 160 2.24 8.24 -12.92
C TYR A 160 3.14 7.03 -12.71
N TYR A 161 3.49 6.36 -13.79
CA TYR A 161 4.56 5.38 -13.80
C TYR A 161 5.91 6.10 -13.89
N CYS A 162 6.73 5.98 -12.85
CA CYS A 162 7.99 6.72 -12.71
C CYS A 162 9.23 5.88 -13.07
N GLY A 163 9.05 4.60 -13.37
CA GLY A 163 10.15 3.67 -13.66
C GLY A 163 10.25 2.54 -12.64
N GLY A 164 11.45 1.97 -12.46
CA GLY A 164 11.69 0.87 -11.53
C GLY A 164 11.52 1.23 -10.06
N VAL A 165 11.66 0.22 -9.18
CA VAL A 165 11.45 0.36 -7.73
C VAL A 165 12.29 1.49 -7.13
N GLY A 166 11.64 2.33 -6.32
CA GLY A 166 12.18 3.53 -5.69
C GLY A 166 12.02 4.81 -6.51
N MET A 167 11.60 4.72 -7.78
CA MET A 167 11.45 5.91 -8.62
C MET A 167 10.17 6.69 -8.32
N GLY A 168 9.10 6.03 -7.91
CA GLY A 168 7.90 6.68 -7.38
C GLY A 168 8.20 7.51 -6.13
N LEU A 169 8.98 6.93 -5.21
CA LEU A 169 9.43 7.63 -4.00
C LEU A 169 10.37 8.79 -4.32
N ASN A 170 11.29 8.65 -5.29
CA ASN A 170 12.14 9.77 -5.73
C ASN A 170 11.27 10.93 -6.25
N ALA A 171 10.28 10.66 -7.09
CA ALA A 171 9.34 11.66 -7.58
C ALA A 171 8.56 12.33 -6.43
N LYS A 172 8.05 11.51 -5.48
CA LYS A 172 7.31 12.01 -4.32
C LYS A 172 8.17 12.89 -3.40
N LEU A 173 9.38 12.48 -3.09
CA LEU A 173 10.27 13.24 -2.22
C LEU A 173 10.73 14.54 -2.88
N SER A 174 11.00 14.54 -4.20
CA SER A 174 11.29 15.76 -4.97
C SER A 174 10.10 16.73 -4.95
N GLN A 175 8.88 16.23 -5.16
CA GLN A 175 7.67 17.05 -5.03
C GLN A 175 7.52 17.65 -3.62
N ASN A 176 7.72 16.83 -2.59
CA ASN A 176 7.64 17.32 -1.20
C ASN A 176 8.70 18.39 -0.89
N LEU A 177 9.93 18.21 -1.38
CA LEU A 177 11.00 19.20 -1.21
C LEU A 177 10.65 20.54 -1.85
N ILE A 178 10.12 20.51 -3.07
CA ILE A 178 9.65 21.72 -3.77
C ILE A 178 8.54 22.39 -2.97
N LEU A 179 7.53 21.62 -2.54
CA LEU A 179 6.40 22.15 -1.79
C LEU A 179 6.83 22.80 -0.47
N CYS A 180 7.74 22.17 0.28
CA CYS A 180 8.24 22.71 1.55
C CYS A 180 9.09 24.00 1.38
N ASN A 181 9.61 24.26 0.18
CA ASN A 181 10.36 25.50 -0.10
C ASN A 181 9.49 26.62 -0.68
N LEU A 182 8.25 26.32 -1.07
CA LEU A 182 7.31 27.29 -1.62
C LEU A 182 6.28 27.82 -0.58
N LEU A 183 6.21 27.18 0.59
CA LEU A 183 5.34 27.53 1.72
C LEU A 183 6.13 28.25 2.81
#